data_c607f3929273fbb5be5888a7d826e44a
#
_entry.id   c607f3929273fbb5be5888a7d826e44a
#
_cell.length_a   1.000
_cell.length_b   1.000
_cell.length_c   1.000
_cell.angle_alpha   90.00
_cell.angle_beta   90.00
_cell.angle_gamma   90.00
#
_symmetry.space_group_name_H-M   'P 1'
#
loop_
_entity.id
_entity.type
_entity.pdbx_description
1 polymer ?
#
loop_
_entity_poly.entity_id
_entity_poly.type
_entity_poly.pdbx_seq_one_letter_code
_entity_poly.pdbx_strand_id
1 'polypeptide(L)'
;MTYLVTTPDKQTLEIMTQRVDYQNGLPEKEVISAEDRAFMQRAIDLSIRNIEEGGGPFGAVIVRNGEVVAEGANRVVPNNDPTAHAEVVAIRNACRELSTFDLSGCTVYTSCEPCPMCLSALYWAGIERICYANTKRDAAAIDFDDSFIYDQLRLDYDRRSIHCEHFMRREALEAFKNWRDKVDKVEY
;
A
#
# COMPACT_ATOMS: atom_id res chain seq x y z
N MET A 1 -14.26 -35.91 -18.23
CA MET A 1 -13.42 -36.15 -17.07
C MET A 1 -14.03 -35.39 -15.91
N THR A 2 -14.65 -36.08 -14.98
CA THR A 2 -15.38 -35.49 -13.85
C THR A 2 -14.38 -35.33 -12.73
N TYR A 3 -14.07 -34.08 -12.37
CA TYR A 3 -13.22 -33.81 -11.18
C TYR A 3 -14.06 -34.07 -9.94
N LEU A 4 -13.68 -35.11 -9.17
CA LEU A 4 -14.16 -35.33 -7.81
C LEU A 4 -13.59 -34.25 -6.92
N VAL A 5 -14.42 -33.31 -6.48
CA VAL A 5 -14.11 -32.38 -5.39
C VAL A 5 -14.18 -33.21 -4.11
N THR A 6 -13.03 -33.61 -3.58
CA THR A 6 -12.94 -34.22 -2.26
C THR A 6 -13.20 -33.16 -1.21
N THR A 7 -14.22 -33.33 -0.41
CA THR A 7 -14.44 -32.54 0.81
C THR A 7 -13.25 -32.70 1.73
N PRO A 8 -12.70 -31.59 2.27
CA PRO A 8 -11.58 -31.66 3.21
C PRO A 8 -11.97 -32.49 4.45
N ASP A 9 -11.01 -33.23 4.98
CA ASP A 9 -11.21 -34.04 6.18
C ASP A 9 -11.44 -33.14 7.41
N LYS A 10 -11.91 -33.76 8.50
CA LYS A 10 -12.26 -33.05 9.75
C LYS A 10 -11.07 -32.27 10.33
N GLN A 11 -9.85 -32.76 10.13
CA GLN A 11 -8.62 -32.15 10.63
C GLN A 11 -8.23 -30.92 9.81
N THR A 12 -8.45 -30.94 8.50
CA THR A 12 -8.28 -29.79 7.60
C THR A 12 -9.33 -28.71 7.88
N LEU A 13 -10.57 -29.09 8.20
CA LEU A 13 -11.63 -28.18 8.63
C LEU A 13 -11.34 -27.54 10.01
N GLU A 14 -10.76 -28.29 10.95
CA GLU A 14 -10.34 -27.75 12.25
C GLU A 14 -9.17 -26.77 12.12
N ILE A 15 -8.22 -27.03 11.23
CA ILE A 15 -7.13 -26.09 10.93
C ILE A 15 -7.67 -24.82 10.24
N MET A 16 -8.66 -24.94 9.38
CA MET A 16 -9.32 -23.79 8.72
C MET A 16 -10.27 -23.03 9.67
N THR A 17 -10.75 -23.66 10.75
CA THR A 17 -11.58 -23.03 11.79
C THR A 17 -10.80 -22.61 13.04
N GLN A 18 -9.54 -22.99 13.17
CA GLN A 18 -8.65 -22.29 14.10
C GLN A 18 -8.52 -20.85 13.59
N ARG A 19 -9.44 -20.01 14.03
CA ARG A 19 -9.23 -18.56 14.04
C ARG A 19 -7.88 -18.39 14.71
N VAL A 20 -6.88 -18.01 13.91
CA VAL A 20 -5.66 -17.46 14.47
C VAL A 20 -6.14 -16.36 15.38
N ASP A 21 -6.01 -16.57 16.68
CA ASP A 21 -6.41 -15.60 17.68
C ASP A 21 -5.36 -14.49 17.64
N TYR A 22 -5.56 -13.53 16.73
CA TYR A 22 -4.73 -12.35 16.58
C TYR A 22 -4.74 -11.46 17.83
N GLN A 23 -5.52 -11.82 18.87
CA GLN A 23 -5.60 -11.04 20.10
C GLN A 23 -4.49 -11.39 21.11
N ASN A 24 -3.83 -12.53 20.98
CA ASN A 24 -2.74 -12.94 21.85
C ASN A 24 -1.37 -12.70 21.17
N GLY A 25 -0.93 -11.45 21.10
CA GLY A 25 0.40 -11.09 20.59
C GLY A 25 0.49 -9.76 19.85
N LEU A 26 -0.62 -9.09 19.62
CA LEU A 26 -0.59 -7.69 19.22
C LEU A 26 -0.24 -6.84 20.45
N PRO A 27 0.63 -5.82 20.31
CA PRO A 27 0.81 -4.83 21.36
C PRO A 27 -0.55 -4.30 21.78
N GLU A 28 -0.70 -3.97 23.08
CA GLU A 28 -1.94 -3.41 23.62
C GLU A 28 -2.52 -2.42 22.60
N LYS A 29 -3.82 -2.61 22.29
CA LYS A 29 -4.51 -1.76 21.30
C LYS A 29 -4.18 -0.32 21.64
N GLU A 30 -3.33 0.30 20.83
CA GLU A 30 -3.04 1.73 20.95
C GLU A 30 -4.39 2.46 20.96
N VAL A 31 -4.65 3.19 22.05
CA VAL A 31 -5.91 3.92 22.20
C VAL A 31 -5.91 4.97 21.09
N ILE A 32 -6.81 4.84 20.13
CA ILE A 32 -6.97 5.79 19.03
C ILE A 32 -7.26 7.18 19.64
N SER A 33 -6.33 8.07 19.50
CA SER A 33 -6.40 9.43 20.07
C SER A 33 -7.45 10.30 19.35
N ALA A 34 -7.79 11.43 19.94
CA ALA A 34 -8.62 12.42 19.28
C ALA A 34 -7.93 13.01 18.05
N GLU A 35 -6.61 13.12 18.08
CA GLU A 35 -5.80 13.59 16.94
C GLU A 35 -5.80 12.56 15.80
N ASP A 36 -5.62 11.27 16.10
CA ASP A 36 -5.76 10.20 15.09
C ASP A 36 -7.11 10.27 14.37
N ARG A 37 -8.19 10.49 15.14
CA ARG A 37 -9.54 10.64 14.56
C ARG A 37 -9.65 11.85 13.66
N ALA A 38 -9.04 12.97 14.03
CA ALA A 38 -9.06 14.19 13.23
C ALA A 38 -8.29 14.02 11.91
N PHE A 39 -7.11 13.39 11.94
CA PHE A 39 -6.34 13.09 10.73
C PHE A 39 -7.04 12.07 9.82
N MET A 40 -7.64 11.05 10.41
CA MET A 40 -8.43 10.08 9.64
C MET A 40 -9.66 10.74 9.00
N GLN A 41 -10.38 11.59 9.74
CA GLN A 41 -11.51 12.35 9.19
C GLN A 41 -11.08 13.21 8.00
N ARG A 42 -9.91 13.83 8.09
CA ARG A 42 -9.33 14.64 6.99
C ARG A 42 -9.06 13.80 5.75
N ALA A 43 -8.53 12.57 5.91
CA ALA A 43 -8.32 11.64 4.80
C ALA A 43 -9.67 11.19 4.17
N ILE A 44 -10.69 10.96 4.99
CA ILE A 44 -12.05 10.64 4.54
C ILE A 44 -12.65 11.83 3.78
N ASP A 45 -12.55 13.05 4.30
CA ASP A 45 -13.09 14.26 3.64
C ASP A 45 -12.41 14.51 2.29
N LEU A 46 -11.10 14.24 2.19
CA LEU A 46 -10.37 14.27 0.92
C LEU A 46 -10.94 13.26 -0.08
N SER A 47 -11.22 12.04 0.37
CA SER A 47 -11.77 10.98 -0.49
C SER A 47 -13.14 11.34 -1.05
N ILE A 48 -14.00 11.96 -0.22
CA ILE A 48 -15.35 12.38 -0.60
C ILE A 48 -15.28 13.51 -1.62
N ARG A 49 -14.52 14.57 -1.35
CA ARG A 49 -14.36 15.71 -2.27
C ARG A 49 -13.78 15.31 -3.62
N ASN A 50 -12.85 14.36 -3.61
CA ASN A 50 -12.17 13.92 -4.82
C ASN A 50 -13.09 13.29 -5.86
N ILE A 51 -14.23 12.74 -5.46
CA ILE A 51 -15.25 12.20 -6.38
C ILE A 51 -15.79 13.32 -7.27
N GLU A 52 -16.11 14.48 -6.69
CA GLU A 52 -16.60 15.66 -7.43
C GLU A 52 -15.52 16.26 -8.34
N GLU A 53 -14.25 16.06 -7.99
CA GLU A 53 -13.10 16.49 -8.79
C GLU A 53 -12.69 15.49 -9.89
N GLY A 54 -13.49 14.44 -10.11
CA GLY A 54 -13.28 13.43 -11.14
C GLY A 54 -12.24 12.36 -10.81
N GLY A 55 -11.81 12.27 -9.57
CA GLY A 55 -10.94 11.20 -9.08
C GLY A 55 -11.69 10.05 -8.39
N GLY A 56 -10.98 8.97 -8.06
CA GLY A 56 -11.54 7.86 -7.27
C GLY A 56 -11.74 8.23 -5.79
N PRO A 57 -12.57 7.45 -5.02
CA PRO A 57 -12.99 7.76 -3.66
C PRO A 57 -11.88 7.44 -2.63
N PHE A 58 -10.68 7.94 -2.83
CA PHE A 58 -9.53 7.67 -1.98
C PHE A 58 -8.77 8.95 -1.63
N GLY A 59 -8.42 9.09 -0.34
CA GLY A 59 -7.66 10.20 0.20
C GLY A 59 -6.65 9.73 1.24
N ALA A 60 -5.50 10.40 1.33
CA ALA A 60 -4.44 10.10 2.27
C ALA A 60 -3.83 11.37 2.86
N VAL A 61 -3.43 11.29 4.13
CA VAL A 61 -2.79 12.38 4.87
C VAL A 61 -1.52 11.83 5.51
N ILE A 62 -0.38 12.50 5.31
CA ILE A 62 0.88 12.18 5.98
C ILE A 62 1.11 13.20 7.09
N VAL A 63 1.38 12.68 8.29
CA VAL A 63 1.55 13.46 9.52
C VAL A 63 2.93 13.16 10.13
N ARG A 64 3.61 14.18 10.62
CA ARG A 64 4.85 14.09 11.38
C ARG A 64 4.77 14.99 12.62
N ASN A 65 5.09 14.47 13.79
CA ASN A 65 5.07 15.23 15.06
C ASN A 65 3.72 15.94 15.34
N GLY A 66 2.59 15.31 14.98
CA GLY A 66 1.26 15.90 15.20
C GLY A 66 0.85 16.96 14.16
N GLU A 67 1.68 17.22 13.14
CA GLU A 67 1.38 18.18 12.08
C GLU A 67 1.20 17.49 10.72
N VAL A 68 0.24 17.99 9.93
CA VAL A 68 0.03 17.50 8.55
C VAL A 68 1.15 18.01 7.66
N VAL A 69 1.95 17.08 7.15
CA VAL A 69 3.02 17.36 6.19
C VAL A 69 2.46 17.49 4.77
N ALA A 70 1.61 16.54 4.38
CA ALA A 70 1.06 16.53 3.02
C ALA A 70 -0.25 15.74 2.94
N GLU A 71 -0.98 16.00 1.88
CA GLU A 71 -2.19 15.31 1.49
C GLU A 71 -2.06 14.74 0.08
N GLY A 72 -2.86 13.71 -0.19
CA GLY A 72 -3.02 13.13 -1.52
C GLY A 72 -4.45 12.65 -1.73
N ALA A 73 -4.94 12.80 -2.93
CA ALA A 73 -6.19 12.21 -3.40
C ALA A 73 -5.91 11.38 -4.65
N ASN A 74 -6.76 10.41 -4.96
CA ASN A 74 -6.60 9.59 -6.15
C ASN A 74 -6.73 10.43 -7.43
N ARG A 75 -5.68 10.43 -8.25
CA ARG A 75 -5.58 11.20 -9.49
C ARG A 75 -5.34 10.31 -10.72
N VAL A 76 -5.71 9.05 -10.66
CA VAL A 76 -5.53 8.10 -11.78
C VAL A 76 -6.19 8.64 -13.05
N VAL A 77 -7.46 8.95 -12.99
CA VAL A 77 -8.23 9.46 -14.14
C VAL A 77 -7.81 10.90 -14.51
N PRO A 78 -7.78 11.87 -13.58
CA PRO A 78 -7.42 13.24 -13.95
C PRO A 78 -6.03 13.40 -14.55
N ASN A 79 -5.06 12.56 -14.10
CA ASN A 79 -3.67 12.63 -14.57
C ASN A 79 -3.34 11.63 -15.67
N ASN A 80 -4.27 10.72 -16.01
CA ASN A 80 -3.99 9.55 -16.86
C ASN A 80 -2.75 8.77 -16.38
N ASP A 81 -2.63 8.60 -15.06
CA ASP A 81 -1.51 7.94 -14.38
C ASP A 81 -2.03 6.82 -13.47
N PRO A 82 -1.89 5.53 -13.84
CA PRO A 82 -2.38 4.42 -13.05
C PRO A 82 -1.68 4.28 -11.68
N THR A 83 -0.58 4.99 -11.45
CA THR A 83 0.14 4.98 -10.17
C THR A 83 -0.27 6.11 -9.23
N ALA A 84 -1.09 7.07 -9.69
CA ALA A 84 -1.50 8.23 -8.91
C ALA A 84 -2.60 7.91 -7.89
N HIS A 85 -2.42 6.85 -7.09
CA HIS A 85 -3.23 6.56 -5.92
C HIS A 85 -3.01 7.60 -4.83
N ALA A 86 -3.96 7.75 -3.92
CA ALA A 86 -3.93 8.80 -2.89
C ALA A 86 -2.65 8.77 -2.05
N GLU A 87 -2.22 7.58 -1.62
CA GLU A 87 -1.02 7.39 -0.81
C GLU A 87 0.25 7.75 -1.60
N VAL A 88 0.35 7.34 -2.86
CA VAL A 88 1.49 7.66 -3.73
C VAL A 88 1.57 9.17 -3.99
N VAL A 89 0.43 9.83 -4.19
CA VAL A 89 0.35 11.30 -4.32
C VAL A 89 0.78 11.96 -3.02
N ALA A 90 0.29 11.49 -1.86
CA ALA A 90 0.69 12.01 -0.55
C ALA A 90 2.20 11.84 -0.29
N ILE A 91 2.78 10.68 -0.57
CA ILE A 91 4.24 10.44 -0.46
C ILE A 91 5.02 11.45 -1.31
N ARG A 92 4.65 11.61 -2.59
CA ARG A 92 5.32 12.56 -3.50
C ARG A 92 5.23 14.00 -3.02
N ASN A 93 4.08 14.37 -2.45
CA ASN A 93 3.88 15.69 -1.88
C ASN A 93 4.72 15.88 -0.61
N ALA A 94 4.72 14.90 0.31
CA ALA A 94 5.50 14.95 1.54
C ALA A 94 7.02 15.01 1.27
N CYS A 95 7.52 14.20 0.33
CA CYS A 95 8.92 14.22 -0.06
C CYS A 95 9.35 15.59 -0.62
N ARG A 96 8.48 16.25 -1.38
CA ARG A 96 8.74 17.62 -1.89
C ARG A 96 8.72 18.64 -0.76
N GLU A 97 7.73 18.59 0.12
CA GLU A 97 7.60 19.52 1.24
C GLU A 97 8.80 19.43 2.19
N LEU A 98 9.19 18.21 2.54
CA LEU A 98 10.31 17.95 3.43
C LEU A 98 11.69 17.96 2.75
N SER A 99 11.73 18.08 1.42
CA SER A 99 12.96 17.99 0.60
C SER A 99 13.78 16.73 0.90
N THR A 100 13.12 15.59 1.11
CA THR A 100 13.73 14.29 1.38
C THR A 100 12.91 13.16 0.77
N PHE A 101 13.53 12.02 0.51
CA PHE A 101 12.83 10.77 0.14
C PHE A 101 12.53 9.88 1.36
N ASP A 102 13.14 10.19 2.52
CA ASP A 102 12.97 9.46 3.78
C ASP A 102 11.87 10.13 4.62
N LEU A 103 10.76 9.41 4.80
CA LEU A 103 9.60 9.81 5.60
C LEU A 103 9.56 9.08 6.95
N SER A 104 10.71 8.63 7.48
CA SER A 104 10.83 8.08 8.82
C SER A 104 10.26 9.05 9.86
N GLY A 105 9.58 8.53 10.87
CA GLY A 105 8.85 9.33 11.87
C GLY A 105 7.49 9.85 11.37
N CYS A 106 7.07 9.50 10.16
CA CYS A 106 5.75 9.87 9.66
C CYS A 106 4.72 8.75 9.85
N THR A 107 3.48 9.17 10.09
CA THR A 107 2.28 8.33 10.06
C THR A 107 1.47 8.68 8.83
N VAL A 108 0.94 7.67 8.13
CA VAL A 108 -0.05 7.87 7.08
C VAL A 108 -1.45 7.49 7.59
N TYR A 109 -2.42 8.34 7.31
CA TYR A 109 -3.85 8.09 7.46
C TYR A 109 -4.46 8.01 6.07
N THR A 110 -5.06 6.88 5.74
CA THR A 110 -5.69 6.67 4.43
C THR A 110 -7.13 6.23 4.58
N SER A 111 -8.01 6.73 3.71
CA SER A 111 -9.44 6.43 3.74
C SER A 111 -9.77 4.96 3.45
N CYS A 112 -8.79 4.20 2.90
CA CYS A 112 -8.92 2.78 2.63
C CYS A 112 -7.60 2.06 2.86
N GLU A 113 -7.66 0.76 3.18
CA GLU A 113 -6.50 -0.15 3.29
C GLU A 113 -5.62 -0.02 2.02
N PRO A 114 -4.30 0.24 2.16
CA PRO A 114 -3.43 0.40 1.01
C PRO A 114 -3.35 -0.86 0.15
N CYS A 115 -3.50 -0.71 -1.15
CA CYS A 115 -3.28 -1.78 -2.12
C CYS A 115 -1.80 -2.22 -2.14
N PRO A 116 -1.42 -3.34 -2.79
CA PRO A 116 -0.04 -3.81 -2.81
C PRO A 116 0.96 -2.79 -3.34
N MET A 117 0.60 -1.97 -4.33
CA MET A 117 1.45 -0.91 -4.86
C MET A 117 1.71 0.18 -3.80
N CYS A 118 0.64 0.67 -3.17
CA CYS A 118 0.73 1.73 -2.16
C CYS A 118 1.47 1.25 -0.92
N LEU A 119 1.17 0.03 -0.45
CA LEU A 119 1.86 -0.57 0.69
C LEU A 119 3.37 -0.66 0.44
N SER A 120 3.78 -1.13 -0.74
CA SER A 120 5.20 -1.18 -1.12
C SER A 120 5.84 0.21 -1.17
N ALA A 121 5.11 1.21 -1.69
CA ALA A 121 5.59 2.60 -1.71
C ALA A 121 5.76 3.19 -0.31
N LEU A 122 4.86 2.86 0.64
CA LEU A 122 4.96 3.29 2.03
C LEU A 122 6.18 2.68 2.73
N TYR A 123 6.51 1.40 2.45
CA TYR A 123 7.74 0.78 2.93
C TYR A 123 8.99 1.46 2.35
N TRP A 124 9.03 1.73 1.04
CA TRP A 124 10.14 2.44 0.42
C TRP A 124 10.33 3.86 0.94
N ALA A 125 9.24 4.51 1.34
CA ALA A 125 9.28 5.84 1.93
C ALA A 125 9.68 5.84 3.42
N GLY A 126 9.80 4.69 4.08
CA GLY A 126 10.14 4.59 5.51
C GLY A 126 9.00 5.01 6.46
N ILE A 127 7.73 4.96 6.02
CA ILE A 127 6.59 5.26 6.89
C ILE A 127 6.54 4.28 8.06
N GLU A 128 6.40 4.80 9.29
CA GLU A 128 6.44 3.98 10.51
C GLU A 128 5.05 3.45 10.92
N ARG A 129 3.99 4.19 10.63
CA ARG A 129 2.62 3.82 11.04
C ARG A 129 1.63 4.05 9.91
N ILE A 130 0.77 3.06 9.69
CA ILE A 130 -0.32 3.13 8.71
C ILE A 130 -1.65 3.00 9.45
N CYS A 131 -2.51 4.02 9.32
CA CYS A 131 -3.88 4.00 9.80
C CYS A 131 -4.83 4.03 8.60
N TYR A 132 -5.81 3.14 8.56
CA TYR A 132 -6.79 3.11 7.48
C TYR A 132 -8.22 2.93 8.00
N ALA A 133 -9.21 3.39 7.23
CA ALA A 133 -10.62 3.33 7.59
C ALA A 133 -11.33 2.14 6.92
N ASN A 134 -11.62 2.24 5.61
CA ASN A 134 -12.23 1.15 4.86
C ASN A 134 -11.23 0.01 4.64
N THR A 135 -11.74 -1.19 4.48
CA THR A 135 -10.94 -2.38 4.15
C THR A 135 -10.88 -2.59 2.64
N LYS A 136 -9.94 -3.42 2.17
CA LYS A 136 -9.91 -3.87 0.78
C LYS A 136 -11.18 -4.58 0.34
N ARG A 137 -11.96 -5.17 1.27
CA ARG A 137 -13.26 -5.77 0.95
C ARG A 137 -14.31 -4.71 0.62
N ASP A 138 -14.27 -3.56 1.33
CA ASP A 138 -15.15 -2.44 1.04
C ASP A 138 -14.80 -1.83 -0.32
N ALA A 139 -13.51 -1.74 -0.66
CA ALA A 139 -13.04 -1.31 -1.98
C ALA A 139 -13.50 -2.27 -3.09
N ALA A 140 -13.36 -3.59 -2.90
CA ALA A 140 -13.81 -4.60 -3.85
C ALA A 140 -15.33 -4.53 -4.11
N ALA A 141 -16.14 -4.17 -3.11
CA ALA A 141 -17.58 -4.02 -3.23
C ALA A 141 -18.01 -2.87 -4.17
N ILE A 142 -17.10 -1.97 -4.51
CA ILE A 142 -17.30 -0.86 -5.45
C ILE A 142 -16.35 -0.94 -6.66
N ASP A 143 -15.99 -2.16 -7.07
CA ASP A 143 -15.20 -2.51 -8.25
C ASP A 143 -13.70 -2.11 -8.20
N PHE A 144 -13.16 -1.79 -7.01
CA PHE A 144 -11.71 -1.61 -6.80
C PHE A 144 -11.10 -2.85 -6.13
N ASP A 145 -11.23 -4.03 -6.78
CA ASP A 145 -10.70 -5.29 -6.27
C ASP A 145 -9.22 -5.48 -6.62
N ASP A 146 -8.37 -5.49 -5.62
CA ASP A 146 -6.93 -5.72 -5.73
C ASP A 146 -6.48 -7.16 -5.35
N SER A 147 -7.44 -8.05 -5.06
CA SER A 147 -7.17 -9.44 -4.65
C SER A 147 -6.33 -10.18 -5.68
N PHE A 148 -6.61 -9.95 -6.98
CA PHE A 148 -5.85 -10.52 -8.07
C PHE A 148 -4.35 -10.18 -7.98
N ILE A 149 -4.00 -8.95 -7.58
CA ILE A 149 -2.58 -8.53 -7.45
C ILE A 149 -1.91 -9.30 -6.32
N TYR A 150 -2.58 -9.46 -5.17
CA TYR A 150 -2.06 -10.27 -4.06
C TYR A 150 -1.78 -11.71 -4.48
N ASP A 151 -2.68 -12.31 -5.25
CA ASP A 151 -2.50 -13.67 -5.74
C ASP A 151 -1.34 -13.77 -6.73
N GLN A 152 -1.21 -12.82 -7.65
CA GLN A 152 -0.08 -12.77 -8.59
C GLN A 152 1.29 -12.60 -7.90
N LEU A 153 1.35 -11.82 -6.82
CA LEU A 153 2.59 -11.62 -6.07
C LEU A 153 3.08 -12.90 -5.35
N ARG A 154 2.19 -13.85 -5.06
CA ARG A 154 2.53 -15.14 -4.45
C ARG A 154 3.05 -16.17 -5.46
N LEU A 155 2.86 -15.94 -6.74
CA LEU A 155 3.26 -16.86 -7.80
C LEU A 155 4.72 -16.66 -8.20
N ASP A 156 5.36 -17.75 -8.63
CA ASP A 156 6.63 -17.69 -9.33
C ASP A 156 6.46 -16.94 -10.66
N TYR A 157 7.54 -16.36 -11.18
CA TYR A 157 7.51 -15.49 -12.36
C TYR A 157 6.89 -16.14 -13.60
N ASP A 158 7.15 -17.43 -13.83
CA ASP A 158 6.66 -18.21 -14.96
C ASP A 158 5.17 -18.56 -14.89
N ARG A 159 4.56 -18.34 -13.71
CA ARG A 159 3.14 -18.62 -13.45
C ARG A 159 2.26 -17.36 -13.39
N ARG A 160 2.87 -16.18 -13.47
CA ARG A 160 2.14 -14.89 -13.43
C ARG A 160 1.43 -14.62 -14.74
N SER A 161 0.31 -13.90 -14.67
CA SER A 161 -0.44 -13.48 -15.86
C SER A 161 0.33 -12.49 -16.74
N ILE A 162 1.21 -11.68 -16.13
CA ILE A 162 2.15 -10.84 -16.87
C ILE A 162 3.36 -11.72 -17.18
N HIS A 163 3.61 -11.92 -18.49
CA HIS A 163 4.77 -12.66 -18.93
C HIS A 163 6.06 -11.93 -18.59
N CYS A 164 6.97 -12.61 -17.88
CA CYS A 164 8.25 -12.05 -17.44
C CYS A 164 9.40 -12.81 -18.08
N GLU A 165 10.24 -12.11 -18.82
CA GLU A 165 11.45 -12.67 -19.44
C GLU A 165 12.72 -12.09 -18.79
N HIS A 166 13.68 -12.95 -18.53
CA HIS A 166 14.97 -12.56 -17.94
C HIS A 166 16.11 -12.79 -18.93
N PHE A 167 16.69 -11.70 -19.44
CA PHE A 167 17.79 -11.72 -20.40
C PHE A 167 18.75 -10.53 -20.19
N MET A 168 19.93 -10.56 -20.81
CA MET A 168 20.98 -9.51 -20.74
C MET A 168 21.45 -9.17 -19.31
N ARG A 169 21.41 -10.15 -18.38
CA ARG A 169 21.83 -9.94 -16.99
C ARG A 169 23.28 -9.48 -16.88
N ARG A 170 24.18 -10.02 -17.71
CA ARG A 170 25.63 -9.71 -17.65
C ARG A 170 25.87 -8.25 -17.98
N GLU A 171 25.22 -7.74 -19.00
CA GLU A 171 25.30 -6.35 -19.45
C GLU A 171 24.70 -5.41 -18.41
N ALA A 172 23.55 -5.77 -17.83
CA ALA A 172 22.87 -4.98 -16.81
C ALA A 172 23.66 -4.87 -15.48
N LEU A 173 24.50 -5.87 -15.15
CA LEU A 173 25.36 -5.84 -13.97
C LEU A 173 26.39 -4.70 -13.99
N GLU A 174 26.72 -4.14 -15.14
CA GLU A 174 27.64 -3.00 -15.24
C GLU A 174 27.08 -1.77 -14.49
N ALA A 175 25.78 -1.50 -14.56
CA ALA A 175 25.16 -0.41 -13.82
C ALA A 175 25.29 -0.62 -12.30
N PHE A 176 25.09 -1.86 -11.80
CA PHE A 176 25.23 -2.17 -10.37
C PHE A 176 26.67 -2.05 -9.88
N LYS A 177 27.64 -2.44 -10.71
CA LYS A 177 29.06 -2.25 -10.43
C LYS A 177 29.38 -0.76 -10.32
N ASN A 178 28.96 0.04 -11.31
CA ASN A 178 29.20 1.48 -11.32
C ASN A 178 28.55 2.17 -10.12
N TRP A 179 27.32 1.76 -9.75
CA TRP A 179 26.66 2.26 -8.53
C TRP A 179 27.43 1.88 -7.26
N ARG A 180 27.83 0.62 -7.13
CA ARG A 180 28.61 0.17 -5.97
C ARG A 180 29.91 0.97 -5.80
N ASP A 181 30.59 1.24 -6.89
CA ASP A 181 31.90 1.88 -6.90
C ASP A 181 31.80 3.44 -6.87
N LYS A 182 30.56 3.99 -6.94
CA LYS A 182 30.31 5.43 -6.87
C LYS A 182 30.58 5.94 -5.45
N VAL A 183 31.50 6.92 -5.31
CA VAL A 183 31.97 7.45 -4.01
C VAL A 183 30.90 8.29 -3.29
N ASP A 184 30.12 9.07 -4.03
CA ASP A 184 29.11 10.01 -3.55
C ASP A 184 27.68 9.47 -3.73
N LYS A 185 27.50 8.14 -3.73
CA LYS A 185 26.17 7.55 -3.81
C LYS A 185 25.35 7.84 -2.55
N VAL A 186 24.07 8.09 -2.75
CA VAL A 186 23.08 8.15 -1.69
C VAL A 186 22.27 6.85 -1.72
N GLU A 187 22.32 6.11 -0.63
CA GLU A 187 21.53 4.88 -0.46
C GLU A 187 20.12 5.23 0.04
N TYR A 188 19.12 4.47 -0.39
CA TYR A 188 17.71 4.66 -0.06
C TYR A 188 16.96 3.34 0.05
#